data_ce85c29d985e56ce4f5f5b280926801e
#
_entry.id   ce85c29d985e56ce4f5f5b280926801e
#
_cell.length_a   1.000
_cell.length_b   1.000
_cell.length_c   1.000
_cell.angle_alpha   90.00
_cell.angle_beta   90.00
_cell.angle_gamma   90.00
#
_symmetry.space_group_name_H-M   'P 1'
#
loop_
_entity.id
_entity.type
_entity.pdbx_description
1 polymer ?
#
loop_
_entity_poly.entity_id
_entity_poly.type
_entity_poly.pdbx_seq_one_letter_code
_entity_poly.pdbx_strand_id
1 'polypeptide(L)'
;MKWLKHAFEWGYGYGVLALCGALAYTPFIPVAYAGNYMTATMLVNMSESEDASRKAMAAGYVAAIHDELAGRSIDDPTCFAVPQSIDIQEMAERTVHFVDWFAHDLKGWPKDKDFMFPARELVQLGLIKHFPCEQI
;
A
#
# COMPACT_ATOMS: atom_id res chain seq x y z
N MET A 1 -21.96 49.22 -33.46
CA MET A 1 -20.71 48.49 -33.07
C MET A 1 -20.26 48.68 -31.61
N LYS A 2 -20.90 49.47 -30.80
CA LYS A 2 -20.51 49.62 -29.36
C LYS A 2 -21.14 48.56 -28.44
N TRP A 3 -22.18 47.86 -28.85
CA TRP A 3 -22.89 46.88 -28.04
C TRP A 3 -22.21 45.49 -27.96
N LEU A 4 -21.42 45.12 -28.95
CA LEU A 4 -20.72 43.86 -28.98
C LEU A 4 -19.50 43.78 -28.04
N LYS A 5 -18.91 44.92 -27.67
CA LYS A 5 -17.78 44.94 -26.73
C LYS A 5 -18.20 44.66 -25.30
N HIS A 6 -19.36 45.12 -24.86
CA HIS A 6 -19.83 44.88 -23.48
C HIS A 6 -20.30 43.47 -23.23
N ALA A 7 -20.80 42.75 -24.24
CA ALA A 7 -21.21 41.36 -24.10
C ALA A 7 -20.01 40.41 -23.92
N PHE A 8 -18.85 40.77 -24.47
CA PHE A 8 -17.64 39.94 -24.38
C PHE A 8 -16.91 40.11 -23.04
N GLU A 9 -16.98 41.29 -22.42
CA GLU A 9 -16.34 41.55 -21.12
C GLU A 9 -17.07 40.85 -19.94
N TRP A 10 -18.39 40.67 -20.04
CA TRP A 10 -19.16 39.97 -18.99
C TRP A 10 -19.16 38.46 -19.12
N GLY A 11 -18.96 37.92 -20.32
CA GLY A 11 -18.92 36.50 -20.58
C GLY A 11 -17.67 35.81 -20.01
N TYR A 12 -16.53 36.50 -20.05
CA TYR A 12 -15.27 35.93 -19.53
C TYR A 12 -15.20 35.89 -18.00
N GLY A 13 -15.81 36.84 -17.32
CA GLY A 13 -15.78 36.91 -15.85
C GLY A 13 -16.54 35.77 -15.19
N TYR A 14 -17.69 35.40 -15.73
CA TYR A 14 -18.49 34.31 -15.17
C TYR A 14 -17.98 32.93 -15.53
N GLY A 15 -17.34 32.77 -16.69
CA GLY A 15 -16.73 31.51 -17.10
C GLY A 15 -15.54 31.12 -16.22
N VAL A 16 -14.71 32.08 -15.86
CA VAL A 16 -13.54 31.85 -15.00
C VAL A 16 -13.97 31.57 -13.56
N LEU A 17 -14.98 32.27 -13.05
CA LEU A 17 -15.51 32.03 -11.70
C LEU A 17 -16.22 30.67 -11.59
N ALA A 18 -16.91 30.21 -12.65
CA ALA A 18 -17.53 28.89 -12.68
C ALA A 18 -16.49 27.76 -12.71
N LEU A 19 -15.39 27.93 -13.43
CA LEU A 19 -14.29 26.96 -13.46
C LEU A 19 -13.53 26.90 -12.13
N CYS A 20 -13.28 28.03 -11.47
CA CYS A 20 -12.67 28.05 -10.15
C CYS A 20 -13.60 27.47 -9.08
N GLY A 21 -14.92 27.69 -9.20
CA GLY A 21 -15.91 27.09 -8.28
C GLY A 21 -16.03 25.56 -8.44
N ALA A 22 -15.94 25.04 -9.67
CA ALA A 22 -15.98 23.61 -9.93
C ALA A 22 -14.73 22.87 -9.40
N LEU A 23 -13.57 23.50 -9.41
CA LEU A 23 -12.34 22.96 -8.83
C LEU A 23 -12.34 22.98 -7.29
N ALA A 24 -13.09 23.90 -6.67
CA ALA A 24 -13.20 23.97 -5.22
C ALA A 24 -14.20 22.94 -4.65
N TYR A 25 -15.09 22.37 -5.49
CA TYR A 25 -16.05 21.32 -5.12
C TYR A 25 -15.63 19.93 -5.55
N THR A 26 -14.43 19.70 -6.04
CA THR A 26 -13.91 18.33 -6.09
C THR A 26 -13.82 17.86 -4.64
N PRO A 27 -14.60 16.83 -4.23
CA PRO A 27 -14.43 16.29 -2.90
C PRO A 27 -12.96 15.92 -2.79
N PHE A 28 -12.27 16.50 -1.82
CA PHE A 28 -10.96 16.06 -1.39
C PHE A 28 -11.17 14.61 -0.95
N ILE A 29 -11.05 13.68 -1.88
CA ILE A 29 -10.91 12.27 -1.54
C ILE A 29 -9.53 12.22 -0.91
N PRO A 30 -9.43 12.06 0.41
CA PRO A 30 -8.14 12.01 1.04
C PRO A 30 -7.40 10.81 0.46
N VAL A 31 -6.36 11.06 -0.32
CA VAL A 31 -5.47 10.04 -0.91
C VAL A 31 -4.86 9.14 0.19
N ALA A 32 -5.00 9.55 1.46
CA ALA A 32 -4.58 8.80 2.63
C ALA A 32 -5.27 7.43 2.82
N TYR A 33 -6.41 7.16 2.17
CA TYR A 33 -7.10 5.87 2.30
C TYR A 33 -6.63 4.80 1.30
N ALA A 34 -5.88 5.15 0.27
CA ALA A 34 -5.42 4.19 -0.73
C ALA A 34 -4.32 3.24 -0.19
N GLY A 35 -3.64 3.59 0.91
CA GLY A 35 -2.57 2.77 1.50
C GLY A 35 -3.03 1.69 2.48
N ASN A 36 -4.29 1.70 2.95
CA ASN A 36 -4.78 0.81 4.01
C ASN A 36 -5.84 -0.19 3.53
N TYR A 37 -5.88 -0.49 2.23
CA TYR A 37 -6.92 -1.38 1.70
C TYR A 37 -6.69 -2.85 2.07
N MET A 38 -5.44 -3.27 2.28
CA MET A 38 -5.10 -4.65 2.66
C MET A 38 -4.86 -4.72 4.17
N THR A 39 -5.73 -5.46 4.87
CA THR A 39 -5.49 -5.79 6.28
C THR A 39 -4.62 -7.03 6.42
N ALA A 40 -4.01 -7.22 7.59
CA ALA A 40 -3.22 -8.40 7.88
C ALA A 40 -4.03 -9.69 7.66
N THR A 41 -5.27 -9.75 8.17
CA THR A 41 -6.16 -10.91 7.98
C THR A 41 -6.46 -11.16 6.50
N MET A 42 -6.74 -10.12 5.72
CA MET A 42 -6.98 -10.29 4.28
C MET A 42 -5.75 -10.89 3.57
N LEU A 43 -4.56 -10.40 3.89
CA LEU A 43 -3.32 -10.90 3.29
C LEU A 43 -3.09 -12.37 3.64
N VAL A 44 -3.23 -12.75 4.91
CA VAL A 44 -3.10 -14.14 5.36
C VAL A 44 -4.12 -15.05 4.67
N ASN A 45 -5.40 -14.67 4.69
CA ASN A 45 -6.47 -15.44 4.04
C ASN A 45 -6.27 -15.59 2.53
N MET A 46 -5.68 -14.61 1.86
CA MET A 46 -5.35 -14.70 0.43
C MET A 46 -4.19 -15.67 0.20
N SER A 47 -3.17 -15.65 1.04
CA SER A 47 -2.00 -16.53 0.90
C SER A 47 -2.32 -17.98 1.20
N GLU A 48 -3.24 -18.24 2.14
CA GLU A 48 -3.69 -19.58 2.52
C GLU A 48 -4.80 -20.14 1.63
N SER A 49 -5.36 -19.31 0.74
CA SER A 49 -6.42 -19.74 -0.16
C SER A 49 -5.96 -20.85 -1.10
N GLU A 50 -6.84 -21.80 -1.40
CA GLU A 50 -6.59 -22.80 -2.45
C GLU A 50 -6.65 -22.21 -3.86
N ASP A 51 -7.24 -21.03 -4.01
CA ASP A 51 -7.31 -20.29 -5.28
C ASP A 51 -5.93 -19.70 -5.64
N ALA A 52 -5.33 -20.21 -6.72
CA ALA A 52 -4.04 -19.76 -7.21
C ALA A 52 -4.00 -18.25 -7.55
N SER A 53 -5.12 -17.68 -7.99
CA SER A 53 -5.23 -16.24 -8.27
C SER A 53 -5.10 -15.42 -6.99
N ARG A 54 -5.74 -15.84 -5.90
CA ARG A 54 -5.64 -15.17 -4.60
C ARG A 54 -4.24 -15.27 -4.01
N LYS A 55 -3.60 -16.44 -4.11
CA LYS A 55 -2.19 -16.62 -3.71
C LYS A 55 -1.27 -15.69 -4.50
N ALA A 56 -1.45 -15.62 -5.82
CA ALA A 56 -0.66 -14.73 -6.67
C ALA A 56 -0.87 -13.25 -6.32
N MET A 57 -2.09 -12.85 -5.93
CA MET A 57 -2.35 -11.49 -5.45
C MET A 57 -1.64 -11.20 -4.14
N ALA A 58 -1.62 -12.13 -3.19
CA ALA A 58 -0.87 -11.98 -1.94
C ALA A 58 0.64 -11.84 -2.20
N ALA A 59 1.20 -12.70 -3.06
CA ALA A 59 2.61 -12.64 -3.45
C ALA A 59 2.94 -11.32 -4.17
N GLY A 60 2.09 -10.88 -5.10
CA GLY A 60 2.23 -9.60 -5.79
C GLY A 60 2.18 -8.39 -4.86
N TYR A 61 1.33 -8.44 -3.83
CA TYR A 61 1.27 -7.39 -2.82
C TYR A 61 2.58 -7.29 -2.02
N VAL A 62 3.13 -8.43 -1.58
CA VAL A 62 4.42 -8.45 -0.86
C VAL A 62 5.55 -7.97 -1.78
N ALA A 63 5.57 -8.40 -3.04
CA ALA A 63 6.57 -7.98 -4.03
C ALA A 63 6.51 -6.46 -4.30
N ALA A 64 5.33 -5.87 -4.38
CA ALA A 64 5.17 -4.44 -4.58
C ALA A 64 5.74 -3.63 -3.40
N ILE A 65 5.54 -4.09 -2.17
CA ILE A 65 6.12 -3.46 -0.98
C ILE A 65 7.64 -3.65 -0.95
N HIS A 66 8.13 -4.84 -1.31
CA HIS A 66 9.55 -5.09 -1.47
C HIS A 66 10.18 -4.10 -2.44
N ASP A 67 9.62 -3.94 -3.64
CA ASP A 67 10.17 -3.07 -4.68
C ASP A 67 10.13 -1.58 -4.28
N GLU A 68 9.10 -1.16 -3.54
CA GLU A 68 8.99 0.20 -3.02
C GLU A 68 10.08 0.51 -1.96
N LEU A 69 10.42 -0.48 -1.15
CA LEU A 69 11.30 -0.31 0.01
C LEU A 69 12.73 -0.80 -0.23
N ALA A 70 12.96 -1.54 -1.32
CA ALA A 70 14.28 -2.06 -1.67
C ALA A 70 15.30 -0.94 -1.94
N GLY A 71 16.58 -1.25 -1.74
CA GLY A 71 17.67 -0.32 -2.03
C GLY A 71 17.96 0.72 -0.94
N ARG A 72 17.43 0.52 0.26
CA ARG A 72 17.83 1.34 1.43
C ARG A 72 19.29 1.07 1.80
N SER A 73 19.93 2.11 2.35
CA SER A 73 21.32 1.99 2.82
C SER A 73 21.43 0.92 3.91
N ILE A 74 22.58 0.24 3.96
CA ILE A 74 22.89 -0.75 4.99
C ILE A 74 22.88 -0.16 6.41
N ASP A 75 23.10 1.15 6.52
CA ASP A 75 23.02 1.87 7.80
C ASP A 75 21.59 2.18 8.25
N ASP A 76 20.60 1.95 7.38
CA ASP A 76 19.19 2.11 7.71
C ASP A 76 18.72 0.89 8.50
N PRO A 77 18.19 1.04 9.73
CA PRO A 77 17.67 -0.07 10.52
C PRO A 77 16.49 -0.80 9.88
N THR A 78 15.91 -0.21 8.84
CA THR A 78 14.84 -0.82 8.05
C THR A 78 15.33 -1.44 6.75
N CYS A 79 16.65 -1.59 6.59
CA CYS A 79 17.26 -2.23 5.44
C CYS A 79 16.95 -3.74 5.44
N PHE A 80 16.65 -4.26 4.25
CA PHE A 80 16.55 -5.69 3.99
C PHE A 80 17.11 -6.01 2.60
N ALA A 81 17.60 -7.23 2.43
CA ALA A 81 18.16 -7.71 1.18
C ALA A 81 17.71 -9.17 0.93
N VAL A 82 16.76 -9.36 0.02
CA VAL A 82 16.30 -10.70 -0.35
C VAL A 82 17.35 -11.33 -1.28
N PRO A 83 17.90 -12.52 -0.94
CA PRO A 83 18.86 -13.22 -1.79
C PRO A 83 18.25 -13.56 -3.16
N GLN A 84 19.04 -13.48 -4.22
CA GLN A 84 18.60 -13.80 -5.59
C GLN A 84 18.18 -15.28 -5.75
N SER A 85 18.57 -16.14 -4.83
CA SER A 85 18.17 -17.55 -4.82
C SER A 85 16.75 -17.79 -4.32
N ILE A 86 16.12 -16.78 -3.72
CA ILE A 86 14.76 -16.86 -3.18
C ILE A 86 13.83 -16.24 -4.22
N ASP A 87 12.83 -17.00 -4.65
CA ASP A 87 11.81 -16.50 -5.55
C ASP A 87 10.74 -15.68 -4.83
N ILE A 88 9.90 -15.00 -5.62
CA ILE A 88 8.83 -14.14 -5.11
C ILE A 88 7.84 -14.91 -4.24
N GLN A 89 7.54 -16.15 -4.60
CA GLN A 89 6.59 -16.97 -3.86
C GLN A 89 7.14 -17.33 -2.47
N GLU A 90 8.38 -17.79 -2.39
CA GLU A 90 9.04 -18.12 -1.13
C GLU A 90 9.22 -16.87 -0.25
N MET A 91 9.61 -15.74 -0.82
CA MET A 91 9.69 -14.47 -0.10
C MET A 91 8.34 -14.10 0.51
N ALA A 92 7.27 -14.20 -0.27
CA ALA A 92 5.92 -13.89 0.18
C ALA A 92 5.45 -14.85 1.28
N GLU A 93 5.67 -16.14 1.14
CA GLU A 93 5.28 -17.15 2.14
C GLU A 93 5.96 -16.89 3.48
N ARG A 94 7.27 -16.65 3.50
CA ARG A 94 8.01 -16.32 4.73
C ARG A 94 7.50 -15.05 5.38
N THR A 95 7.24 -14.04 4.57
CA THR A 95 6.76 -12.73 5.05
C THR A 95 5.35 -12.83 5.62
N VAL A 96 4.42 -13.53 4.93
CA VAL A 96 3.05 -13.70 5.40
C VAL A 96 2.98 -14.57 6.64
N HIS A 97 3.81 -15.61 6.73
CA HIS A 97 3.94 -16.40 7.97
C HIS A 97 4.33 -15.53 9.17
N PHE A 98 5.21 -14.55 8.97
CA PHE A 98 5.53 -13.56 10.02
C PHE A 98 4.30 -12.73 10.39
N VAL A 99 3.49 -12.30 9.43
CA VAL A 99 2.26 -11.52 9.67
C VAL A 99 1.28 -12.31 10.53
N ASP A 100 1.07 -13.57 10.20
CA ASP A 100 0.20 -14.48 10.96
C ASP A 100 0.71 -14.70 12.40
N TRP A 101 1.98 -15.05 12.54
CA TRP A 101 2.64 -15.20 13.83
C TRP A 101 2.56 -13.93 14.69
N PHE A 102 2.80 -12.76 14.08
CA PHE A 102 2.72 -11.48 14.79
C PHE A 102 1.33 -11.22 15.36
N ALA A 103 0.31 -11.48 14.58
CA ALA A 103 -1.07 -11.26 14.99
C ALA A 103 -1.49 -12.24 16.10
N HIS A 104 -1.29 -13.52 15.89
CA HIS A 104 -1.88 -14.56 16.71
C HIS A 104 -0.98 -14.99 17.87
N ASP A 105 0.31 -15.20 17.63
CA ASP A 105 1.22 -15.71 18.66
C ASP A 105 1.81 -14.56 19.51
N LEU A 106 2.28 -13.48 18.87
CA LEU A 106 2.91 -12.38 19.58
C LEU A 106 1.89 -11.45 20.25
N LYS A 107 0.81 -11.10 19.55
CA LYS A 107 -0.24 -10.21 20.07
C LYS A 107 -1.40 -10.93 20.74
N GLY A 108 -1.47 -12.27 20.58
CA GLY A 108 -2.54 -13.10 21.17
C GLY A 108 -3.91 -12.80 20.56
N TRP A 109 -3.97 -12.31 19.32
CA TRP A 109 -5.23 -12.02 18.66
C TRP A 109 -5.97 -13.31 18.32
N PRO A 110 -7.27 -13.43 18.60
CA PRO A 110 -8.04 -14.63 18.28
C PRO A 110 -8.06 -14.91 16.78
N LYS A 111 -7.86 -16.19 16.38
CA LYS A 111 -7.85 -16.60 14.96
C LYS A 111 -9.21 -16.49 14.26
N ASP A 112 -10.29 -16.44 15.04
CA ASP A 112 -11.67 -16.27 14.57
C ASP A 112 -12.08 -14.82 14.37
N LYS A 113 -11.17 -13.87 14.63
CA LYS A 113 -11.43 -12.44 14.50
C LYS A 113 -10.46 -11.76 13.52
N ASP A 114 -11.01 -10.85 12.74
CA ASP A 114 -10.22 -10.06 11.81
C ASP A 114 -9.21 -9.17 12.53
N PHE A 115 -7.93 -9.34 12.21
CA PHE A 115 -6.87 -8.45 12.66
C PHE A 115 -6.73 -7.30 11.67
N MET A 116 -7.37 -6.18 12.00
CA MET A 116 -7.51 -5.00 11.12
C MET A 116 -6.25 -4.14 11.04
N PHE A 117 -5.10 -4.67 11.43
CA PHE A 117 -3.83 -3.95 11.30
C PHE A 117 -3.42 -3.84 9.83
N PRO A 118 -2.86 -2.70 9.38
CA PRO A 118 -2.41 -2.54 8.00
C PRO A 118 -1.35 -3.58 7.63
N ALA A 119 -1.61 -4.35 6.57
CA ALA A 119 -0.71 -5.40 6.11
C ALA A 119 0.66 -4.85 5.72
N ARG A 120 0.73 -3.66 5.13
CA ARG A 120 1.97 -3.03 4.68
C ARG A 120 3.04 -2.95 5.76
N GLU A 121 2.67 -2.49 6.95
CA GLU A 121 3.62 -2.33 8.05
C GLU A 121 4.16 -3.66 8.53
N LEU A 122 3.30 -4.67 8.61
CA LEU A 122 3.70 -6.02 9.00
C LEU A 122 4.52 -6.73 7.93
N VAL A 123 4.23 -6.50 6.65
CA VAL A 123 5.05 -6.98 5.53
C VAL A 123 6.45 -6.37 5.60
N GLN A 124 6.57 -5.07 5.83
CA GLN A 124 7.86 -4.42 6.01
C GLN A 124 8.65 -5.03 7.17
N LEU A 125 8.02 -5.21 8.32
CA LEU A 125 8.65 -5.86 9.48
C LEU A 125 9.05 -7.30 9.18
N GLY A 126 8.24 -8.05 8.45
CA GLY A 126 8.53 -9.42 8.03
C GLY A 126 9.73 -9.49 7.09
N LEU A 127 9.82 -8.58 6.12
CA LEU A 127 10.97 -8.48 5.22
C LEU A 127 12.27 -8.18 6.00
N ILE A 128 12.25 -7.21 6.90
CA ILE A 128 13.42 -6.87 7.75
C ILE A 128 13.80 -8.06 8.65
N LYS A 129 12.82 -8.76 9.20
CA LYS A 129 13.06 -9.89 10.10
C LYS A 129 13.70 -11.10 9.41
N HIS A 130 13.24 -11.43 8.19
CA HIS A 130 13.68 -12.62 7.47
C HIS A 130 14.87 -12.38 6.54
N PHE A 131 15.05 -11.14 6.11
CA PHE A 131 16.08 -10.77 5.14
C PHE A 131 16.85 -9.50 5.60
N PRO A 132 17.38 -9.47 6.82
CA PRO A 132 18.10 -8.30 7.30
C PRO A 132 19.33 -8.03 6.40
N CYS A 133 19.65 -6.74 6.17
CA CYS A 133 20.95 -6.41 5.60
C CYS A 133 22.04 -6.86 6.57
N GLU A 134 22.97 -7.68 6.12
CA GLU A 134 24.12 -8.06 6.92
C GLU A 134 25.02 -6.81 7.09
N GLN A 135 25.19 -6.39 8.31
CA GLN A 135 26.22 -5.42 8.67
C GLN A 135 27.57 -6.18 8.63
N ILE A 136 28.32 -5.97 7.56
CA ILE A 136 29.68 -6.50 7.43
C ILE A 136 30.63 -5.69 8.31
#